data_6d08dec74f805c1e6fb81d99d9eadeda
#
_entry.id   6d08dec74f805c1e6fb81d99d9eadeda
#
_cell.length_a   1.000
_cell.length_b   1.000
_cell.length_c   1.000
_cell.angle_alpha   90.00
_cell.angle_beta   90.00
_cell.angle_gamma   90.00
#
_symmetry.space_group_name_H-M   'P 1'
#
loop_
_entity.id
_entity.type
_entity.pdbx_description
1 polymer ?
#
loop_
_entity_poly.entity_id
_entity_poly.type
_entity_poly.pdbx_seq_one_letter_code
_entity_poly.pdbx_strand_id
1 'polypeptide(L)'
;MDRRLVGVAVVVAAFTAVMVIPVLSGLRLPGTAEPVALPAPPAVGDCVAALAAGATTAGQEQPVPMEQVQLGSCRGAIAGEVVAFWPDEQALAQAPRSRRAGPCYPPLAQYASLTLDATSHGAAEPWLVEPVSWRPTLAFQAYLITPTDLERRAGRTWAACVVGPAGGQSYRGSLAGAFGIGALPTGFGSCWTTEATGLLAGPGECARPHTAQLLATGWTGPDGSAAGADIASSCRRVAARVMQTADPARGGQLTFVADRLGRIAPGWGANPSTLGCFVTAAPGQALVGLVTGVGDGPLPFAP
;
A
#
# COMPACT_ATOMS: atom_id res chain seq x y z
N MET A 1 52.14 46.63 -35.88
CA MET A 1 51.36 46.19 -34.70
C MET A 1 50.66 44.88 -35.12
N ASP A 2 50.95 43.82 -34.41
CA ASP A 2 50.44 42.48 -34.75
C ASP A 2 48.95 42.39 -34.39
N ARG A 3 48.10 42.16 -35.42
CA ARG A 3 46.63 42.08 -35.27
C ARG A 3 46.18 41.06 -34.22
N ARG A 4 47.01 40.06 -33.97
CA ARG A 4 46.74 39.03 -32.95
C ARG A 4 46.88 39.58 -31.54
N LEU A 5 47.84 40.46 -31.27
CA LEU A 5 48.02 41.09 -29.98
C LEU A 5 46.88 42.07 -29.60
N VAL A 6 46.35 42.76 -30.63
CA VAL A 6 45.18 43.62 -30.42
C VAL A 6 43.92 42.84 -30.05
N GLY A 7 43.70 41.67 -30.69
CA GLY A 7 42.59 40.81 -30.37
C GLY A 7 42.65 40.23 -28.94
N VAL A 8 43.82 39.80 -28.53
CA VAL A 8 44.02 39.31 -27.14
C VAL A 8 43.81 40.41 -26.10
N ALA A 9 44.32 41.62 -26.36
CA ALA A 9 44.13 42.76 -25.47
C ALA A 9 42.68 43.15 -25.32
N VAL A 10 41.87 43.13 -26.38
CA VAL A 10 40.41 43.40 -26.32
C VAL A 10 39.66 42.35 -25.52
N VAL A 11 39.99 41.07 -25.70
CA VAL A 11 39.35 39.97 -24.99
C VAL A 11 39.68 40.05 -23.47
N VAL A 12 40.96 40.32 -23.13
CA VAL A 12 41.35 40.49 -21.69
C VAL A 12 40.70 41.71 -21.10
N ALA A 13 40.62 42.82 -21.82
CA ALA A 13 39.94 44.04 -21.34
C ALA A 13 38.43 43.80 -21.12
N ALA A 14 37.76 43.07 -22.03
CA ALA A 14 36.35 42.71 -21.86
C ALA A 14 36.12 41.79 -20.66
N PHE A 15 36.98 40.80 -20.47
CA PHE A 15 36.89 39.92 -19.29
C PHE A 15 37.13 40.62 -17.96
N THR A 16 38.15 41.52 -17.94
CA THR A 16 38.41 42.33 -16.75
C THR A 16 37.27 43.31 -16.47
N ALA A 17 36.69 43.90 -17.47
CA ALA A 17 35.54 44.81 -17.31
C ALA A 17 34.31 44.07 -16.72
N VAL A 18 34.01 42.87 -17.23
CA VAL A 18 32.88 42.06 -16.73
C VAL A 18 33.09 41.61 -15.24
N MET A 19 34.34 41.36 -14.86
CA MET A 19 34.66 40.98 -13.46
C MET A 19 34.78 42.17 -12.51
N VAL A 20 35.30 43.30 -12.96
CA VAL A 20 35.64 44.45 -12.12
C VAL A 20 34.48 45.44 -11.98
N ILE A 21 33.67 45.63 -13.02
CA ILE A 21 32.54 46.58 -12.99
C ILE A 21 31.52 46.22 -11.86
N PRO A 22 31.11 44.97 -11.65
CA PRO A 22 30.22 44.62 -10.55
C PRO A 22 30.80 44.88 -9.17
N VAL A 23 32.13 44.71 -9.03
CA VAL A 23 32.83 44.91 -7.75
C VAL A 23 32.98 46.40 -7.45
N LEU A 24 33.33 47.22 -8.45
CA LEU A 24 33.55 48.67 -8.27
C LEU A 24 32.25 49.46 -8.25
N SER A 25 31.21 49.04 -8.95
CA SER A 25 29.93 49.75 -8.99
C SER A 25 29.08 49.55 -7.76
N GLY A 26 29.49 48.69 -6.83
CA GLY A 26 28.67 48.39 -5.63
C GLY A 26 27.28 47.89 -6.00
N LEU A 27 27.08 47.41 -7.27
CA LEU A 27 25.86 46.75 -7.70
C LEU A 27 25.72 45.43 -6.92
N ARG A 28 25.37 45.57 -5.65
CA ARG A 28 24.70 44.49 -4.96
C ARG A 28 23.37 44.32 -5.71
N LEU A 29 23.27 43.27 -6.50
CA LEU A 29 21.96 42.78 -6.89
C LEU A 29 21.13 42.73 -5.61
N PRO A 30 20.05 43.53 -5.47
CA PRO A 30 19.20 43.42 -4.33
C PRO A 30 18.44 42.11 -4.42
N GLY A 31 19.07 41.08 -3.92
CA GLY A 31 18.56 39.76 -3.76
C GLY A 31 19.09 39.28 -2.43
N THR A 32 18.47 39.71 -1.35
CA THR A 32 18.49 38.92 -0.13
C THR A 32 17.84 37.60 -0.54
N ALA A 33 18.65 36.56 -0.65
CA ALA A 33 18.13 35.21 -0.80
C ALA A 33 17.26 34.97 0.44
N GLU A 34 15.96 35.17 0.30
CA GLU A 34 15.02 34.82 1.34
C GLU A 34 15.01 33.31 1.43
N PRO A 35 15.27 32.75 2.61
CA PRO A 35 15.24 31.31 2.76
C PRO A 35 13.86 30.79 2.32
N VAL A 36 13.79 29.99 1.26
CA VAL A 36 12.55 29.33 0.88
C VAL A 36 12.15 28.40 2.02
N ALA A 37 11.01 28.69 2.64
CA ALA A 37 10.47 27.79 3.66
C ALA A 37 10.20 26.43 3.04
N LEU A 38 10.91 25.41 3.51
CA LEU A 38 10.65 24.05 3.08
C LEU A 38 9.28 23.59 3.59
N PRO A 39 8.48 22.89 2.77
CA PRO A 39 7.19 22.36 3.19
C PRO A 39 7.35 21.44 4.41
N ALA A 40 6.32 21.33 5.23
CA ALA A 40 6.30 20.35 6.30
C ALA A 40 6.35 18.91 5.71
N PRO A 41 7.05 17.97 6.37
CA PRO A 41 6.99 16.58 5.97
C PRO A 41 5.55 16.05 6.14
N PRO A 42 5.17 14.98 5.39
CA PRO A 42 3.85 14.38 5.54
C PRO A 42 3.65 13.79 6.93
N ALA A 43 2.42 13.82 7.41
CA ALA A 43 2.02 13.25 8.70
C ALA A 43 1.18 11.97 8.49
N VAL A 44 1.18 11.08 9.48
CA VAL A 44 0.30 9.92 9.49
C VAL A 44 -1.16 10.38 9.45
N GLY A 45 -1.94 9.84 8.52
CA GLY A 45 -3.32 10.24 8.24
C GLY A 45 -3.46 11.25 7.10
N ASP A 46 -2.36 11.82 6.59
CA ASP A 46 -2.44 12.65 5.39
C ASP A 46 -2.87 11.83 4.18
N CYS A 47 -3.71 12.43 3.34
CA CYS A 47 -4.22 11.80 2.13
C CYS A 47 -3.39 12.19 0.91
N VAL A 48 -3.15 11.22 0.07
CA VAL A 48 -2.51 11.39 -1.24
C VAL A 48 -3.61 11.49 -2.30
N ALA A 49 -3.71 12.65 -2.93
CA ALA A 49 -4.67 12.88 -4.01
C ALA A 49 -4.26 12.19 -5.30
N ALA A 50 -2.95 12.19 -5.60
CA ALA A 50 -2.41 11.54 -6.78
C ALA A 50 -0.95 11.09 -6.57
N LEU A 51 -0.58 10.02 -7.28
CA LEU A 51 0.78 9.55 -7.48
C LEU A 51 1.14 9.69 -8.95
N ALA A 52 2.32 10.17 -9.28
CA ALA A 52 2.77 10.25 -10.67
C ALA A 52 2.84 8.83 -11.29
N ALA A 53 2.56 8.73 -12.59
CA ALA A 53 2.50 7.45 -13.30
C ALA A 53 3.78 6.59 -13.16
N GLY A 54 4.95 7.22 -13.00
CA GLY A 54 6.22 6.53 -12.76
C GLY A 54 6.35 5.90 -11.37
N ALA A 55 5.65 6.46 -10.37
CA ALA A 55 5.68 5.94 -9.01
C ALA A 55 4.99 4.56 -8.90
N THR A 56 3.98 4.30 -9.75
CA THR A 56 3.20 3.05 -9.72
C THR A 56 3.91 1.86 -10.35
N THR A 57 4.96 2.11 -11.15
CA THR A 57 5.77 1.06 -11.81
C THR A 57 7.06 0.75 -11.06
N ALA A 58 7.47 1.60 -10.11
CA ALA A 58 8.58 1.29 -9.22
C ALA A 58 8.20 0.10 -8.35
N GLY A 59 8.99 -0.97 -8.39
CA GLY A 59 8.79 -2.10 -7.49
C GLY A 59 8.75 -1.60 -6.03
N GLN A 60 8.08 -2.34 -5.15
CA GLN A 60 7.84 -1.96 -3.73
C GLN A 60 9.08 -1.52 -2.92
N GLU A 61 10.28 -1.67 -3.47
CA GLU A 61 11.54 -1.39 -2.81
C GLU A 61 12.20 -0.06 -3.22
N GLN A 62 11.71 0.59 -4.31
CA GLN A 62 12.30 1.87 -4.74
C GLN A 62 11.61 3.04 -4.05
N PRO A 63 12.37 3.89 -3.33
CA PRO A 63 11.82 5.10 -2.75
C PRO A 63 11.26 6.03 -3.83
N VAL A 64 10.08 6.58 -3.57
CA VAL A 64 9.42 7.56 -4.42
C VAL A 64 9.69 8.95 -3.84
N PRO A 65 10.32 9.85 -4.59
CA PRO A 65 10.56 11.20 -4.10
C PRO A 65 9.23 11.99 -4.01
N MET A 66 9.15 12.89 -3.02
CA MET A 66 7.94 13.66 -2.71
C MET A 66 7.42 14.48 -3.90
N GLU A 67 8.27 14.83 -4.87
CA GLU A 67 7.86 15.52 -6.10
C GLU A 67 6.85 14.72 -6.94
N GLN A 68 6.81 13.42 -6.76
CA GLN A 68 5.88 12.51 -7.45
C GLN A 68 4.60 12.24 -6.67
N VAL A 69 4.44 12.88 -5.51
CA VAL A 69 3.33 12.67 -4.58
C VAL A 69 2.59 13.98 -4.38
N GLN A 70 1.31 14.00 -4.65
CA GLN A 70 0.45 15.13 -4.40
C GLN A 70 -0.38 14.87 -3.13
N LEU A 71 -0.05 15.55 -2.04
CA LEU A 71 -0.92 15.57 -0.87
C LEU A 71 -2.19 16.37 -1.17
N GLY A 72 -3.28 15.99 -0.54
CA GLY A 72 -4.57 16.64 -0.77
C GLY A 72 -5.57 16.38 0.33
N SER A 73 -6.80 16.86 0.09
CA SER A 73 -7.91 16.65 1.02
C SER A 73 -8.31 15.18 1.06
N CYS A 74 -8.57 14.66 2.26
CA CYS A 74 -9.17 13.33 2.46
C CYS A 74 -10.66 13.27 2.06
N ARG A 75 -11.21 14.37 1.54
CA ARG A 75 -12.59 14.43 1.06
C ARG A 75 -12.64 14.03 -0.42
N GLY A 76 -13.42 12.99 -0.73
CA GLY A 76 -13.58 12.50 -2.11
C GLY A 76 -12.71 11.28 -2.40
N ALA A 77 -12.30 11.16 -3.67
CA ALA A 77 -11.46 10.06 -4.11
C ALA A 77 -9.98 10.39 -3.85
N ILE A 78 -9.25 9.47 -3.22
CA ILE A 78 -7.81 9.57 -2.90
C ILE A 78 -7.07 8.36 -3.47
N ALA A 79 -5.79 8.55 -3.78
CA ALA A 79 -4.92 7.49 -4.29
C ALA A 79 -4.24 6.70 -3.16
N GLY A 80 -4.17 7.26 -1.94
CA GLY A 80 -3.56 6.60 -0.79
C GLY A 80 -3.61 7.44 0.48
N GLU A 81 -3.15 6.83 1.57
CA GLU A 81 -2.98 7.47 2.88
C GLU A 81 -1.57 7.23 3.41
N VAL A 82 -1.05 8.20 4.15
CA VAL A 82 0.20 8.07 4.89
C VAL A 82 -0.06 7.25 6.16
N VAL A 83 0.50 6.05 6.24
CA VAL A 83 0.27 5.11 7.36
C VAL A 83 1.44 5.06 8.34
N ALA A 84 2.61 5.56 7.96
CA ALA A 84 3.77 5.67 8.83
C ALA A 84 4.68 6.82 8.41
N PHE A 85 5.42 7.32 9.39
CA PHE A 85 6.44 8.37 9.21
C PHE A 85 7.66 8.06 10.08
N TRP A 86 8.85 8.22 9.52
CA TRP A 86 10.13 8.10 10.19
C TRP A 86 10.91 9.41 10.01
N PRO A 87 11.37 10.05 11.09
CA PRO A 87 12.02 11.35 11.01
C PRO A 87 13.39 11.33 10.33
N ASP A 88 14.03 10.15 10.30
CA ASP A 88 15.37 9.96 9.74
C ASP A 88 15.60 8.50 9.30
N GLU A 89 16.73 8.26 8.63
CA GLU A 89 17.14 6.94 8.14
C GLU A 89 17.37 5.94 9.27
N GLN A 90 17.81 6.38 10.46
CA GLN A 90 18.03 5.50 11.59
C GLN A 90 16.70 4.95 12.11
N ALA A 91 15.69 5.79 12.26
CA ALA A 91 14.35 5.37 12.65
C ALA A 91 13.75 4.38 11.63
N LEU A 92 13.93 4.64 10.33
CA LEU A 92 13.51 3.72 9.27
C LEU A 92 14.27 2.38 9.32
N ALA A 93 15.59 2.41 9.58
CA ALA A 93 16.41 1.19 9.68
C ALA A 93 15.99 0.30 10.85
N GLN A 94 15.52 0.90 11.94
CA GLN A 94 15.02 0.21 13.13
C GLN A 94 13.55 -0.22 13.02
N ALA A 95 12.83 0.22 11.98
CA ALA A 95 11.43 -0.13 11.80
C ALA A 95 11.24 -1.64 11.61
N PRO A 96 10.21 -2.24 12.21
CA PRO A 96 9.84 -3.62 11.95
C PRO A 96 9.61 -3.85 10.45
N ARG A 97 10.11 -4.96 9.93
CA ARG A 97 10.01 -5.26 8.50
C ARG A 97 9.25 -6.56 8.25
N SER A 98 8.37 -6.55 7.30
CA SER A 98 7.79 -7.75 6.72
C SER A 98 8.67 -8.26 5.58
N ARG A 99 8.87 -9.58 5.48
CA ARG A 99 9.65 -10.18 4.38
C ARG A 99 9.06 -9.88 2.99
N ARG A 100 7.75 -9.60 2.88
CA ARG A 100 7.04 -9.41 1.60
C ARG A 100 6.69 -7.97 1.27
N ALA A 101 6.53 -7.12 2.28
CA ALA A 101 6.03 -5.76 2.09
C ALA A 101 6.92 -4.70 2.76
N GLY A 102 8.16 -5.06 3.04
CA GLY A 102 9.13 -4.13 3.61
C GLY A 102 8.68 -3.51 4.94
N PRO A 103 9.10 -2.27 5.22
CA PRO A 103 8.80 -1.58 6.47
C PRO A 103 7.36 -1.05 6.55
N CYS A 104 6.62 -1.00 5.44
CA CYS A 104 5.29 -0.40 5.39
C CYS A 104 4.16 -1.31 5.91
N TYR A 105 4.34 -2.63 5.86
CA TYR A 105 3.25 -3.55 6.25
C TYR A 105 2.91 -3.53 7.75
N PRO A 106 3.87 -3.58 8.68
CA PRO A 106 3.53 -3.54 10.11
C PRO A 106 2.74 -2.30 10.51
N PRO A 107 3.15 -1.06 10.14
CA PRO A 107 2.35 0.13 10.44
C PRO A 107 1.00 0.15 9.71
N LEU A 108 0.90 -0.36 8.46
CA LEU A 108 -0.39 -0.52 7.80
C LEU A 108 -1.33 -1.41 8.61
N ALA A 109 -0.83 -2.56 9.07
CA ALA A 109 -1.64 -3.50 9.85
C ALA A 109 -2.16 -2.86 11.14
N GLN A 110 -1.33 -2.05 11.80
CA GLN A 110 -1.73 -1.28 12.98
C GLN A 110 -2.73 -0.18 12.62
N TYR A 111 -2.43 0.61 11.58
CA TYR A 111 -3.26 1.73 11.14
C TYR A 111 -4.67 1.29 10.72
N ALA A 112 -4.78 0.18 9.99
CA ALA A 112 -6.04 -0.37 9.53
C ALA A 112 -6.75 -1.26 10.57
N SER A 113 -6.17 -1.46 11.76
CA SER A 113 -6.67 -2.38 12.80
C SER A 113 -6.81 -3.83 12.32
N LEU A 114 -5.84 -4.31 11.52
CA LEU A 114 -5.78 -5.71 11.09
C LEU A 114 -5.42 -6.68 12.22
N THR A 115 -4.87 -6.18 13.32
CA THR A 115 -4.53 -6.96 14.50
C THR A 115 -5.75 -7.08 15.39
N LEU A 116 -6.31 -8.27 15.51
CA LEU A 116 -7.51 -8.53 16.34
C LEU A 116 -7.23 -8.59 17.84
N ASP A 117 -5.97 -8.62 18.25
CA ASP A 117 -5.56 -8.57 19.66
C ASP A 117 -4.80 -7.28 19.94
N ALA A 118 -5.40 -6.41 20.73
CA ALA A 118 -4.77 -5.19 21.27
C ALA A 118 -3.52 -5.48 22.14
N THR A 119 -3.19 -6.74 22.38
CA THR A 119 -2.05 -7.19 23.19
C THR A 119 -0.83 -7.58 22.35
N SER A 120 -0.96 -7.74 21.04
CA SER A 120 0.18 -8.04 20.16
C SER A 120 0.92 -6.77 19.82
N HIS A 121 1.92 -6.41 20.60
CA HIS A 121 2.78 -5.29 20.37
C HIS A 121 3.61 -5.49 19.08
N GLY A 122 3.22 -4.81 18.01
CA GLY A 122 4.14 -4.35 16.96
C GLY A 122 4.39 -5.24 15.75
N ALA A 123 3.90 -6.47 15.67
CA ALA A 123 3.93 -7.26 14.45
C ALA A 123 2.52 -7.76 14.14
N ALA A 124 2.10 -7.67 12.88
CA ALA A 124 0.91 -8.38 12.44
C ALA A 124 1.21 -9.89 12.51
N GLU A 125 1.12 -10.43 13.72
CA GLU A 125 1.26 -11.85 13.98
C GLU A 125 0.18 -12.57 13.16
N PRO A 126 0.53 -13.66 12.47
CA PRO A 126 -0.48 -14.47 11.81
C PRO A 126 -1.46 -15.02 12.85
N TRP A 127 -2.74 -14.99 12.52
CA TRP A 127 -3.74 -15.62 13.38
C TRP A 127 -3.52 -17.13 13.37
N LEU A 128 -3.09 -17.68 14.48
CA LEU A 128 -3.05 -19.11 14.63
C LEU A 128 -4.50 -19.62 14.80
N VAL A 129 -5.05 -20.19 13.75
CA VAL A 129 -6.31 -20.93 13.76
C VAL A 129 -5.97 -22.35 13.34
N GLU A 130 -5.53 -23.14 14.30
CA GLU A 130 -5.00 -24.48 14.04
C GLU A 130 -5.80 -25.24 12.97
N PRO A 131 -5.14 -25.96 12.09
CA PRO A 131 -3.68 -26.18 12.01
C PRO A 131 -2.93 -25.18 11.10
N VAL A 132 -3.53 -24.03 10.78
CA VAL A 132 -3.02 -23.07 9.80
C VAL A 132 -2.77 -21.72 10.46
N SER A 133 -1.63 -21.13 10.16
CA SER A 133 -1.35 -19.73 10.48
C SER A 133 -1.87 -18.85 9.35
N TRP A 134 -2.94 -18.11 9.59
CA TRP A 134 -3.59 -17.25 8.63
C TRP A 134 -3.19 -15.78 8.78
N ARG A 135 -3.17 -15.05 7.67
CA ARG A 135 -3.12 -13.58 7.62
C ARG A 135 -4.27 -13.07 6.80
N PRO A 136 -5.04 -12.10 7.29
CA PRO A 136 -6.03 -11.41 6.48
C PRO A 136 -5.37 -10.84 5.22
N THR A 137 -6.07 -10.91 4.11
CA THR A 137 -5.56 -10.44 2.83
C THR A 137 -6.10 -9.05 2.54
N LEU A 138 -5.17 -8.11 2.30
CA LEU A 138 -5.47 -6.81 1.71
C LEU A 138 -4.80 -6.72 0.34
N ALA A 139 -5.55 -6.27 -0.65
CA ALA A 139 -5.03 -5.90 -1.96
C ALA A 139 -4.54 -4.46 -1.91
N PHE A 140 -3.28 -4.25 -1.59
CA PHE A 140 -2.69 -2.93 -1.45
C PHE A 140 -1.36 -2.82 -2.18
N GLN A 141 -1.00 -1.58 -2.47
CA GLN A 141 0.31 -1.15 -2.88
C GLN A 141 0.88 -0.21 -1.84
N ALA A 142 2.13 -0.40 -1.46
CA ALA A 142 2.82 0.48 -0.51
C ALA A 142 3.98 1.17 -1.21
N TYR A 143 4.14 2.45 -0.92
CA TYR A 143 5.20 3.30 -1.45
C TYR A 143 5.98 3.90 -0.28
N LEU A 144 7.30 3.75 -0.31
CA LEU A 144 8.18 4.45 0.60
C LEU A 144 8.49 5.81 -0.02
N ILE A 145 7.91 6.89 0.50
CA ILE A 145 8.17 8.24 0.04
C ILE A 145 9.31 8.88 0.83
N THR A 146 10.09 9.70 0.16
CA THR A 146 11.28 10.35 0.71
C THR A 146 11.30 11.84 0.38
N PRO A 147 12.15 12.66 1.05
CA PRO A 147 12.26 14.08 0.77
C PRO A 147 12.54 14.39 -0.70
N THR A 148 12.13 15.55 -1.14
CA THR A 148 12.53 16.15 -2.41
C THR A 148 14.04 16.34 -2.49
N ASP A 149 14.58 16.52 -3.70
CA ASP A 149 16.00 16.83 -3.88
C ASP A 149 16.42 18.12 -3.13
N LEU A 150 15.53 19.11 -3.10
CA LEU A 150 15.77 20.34 -2.37
C LEU A 150 15.84 20.10 -0.85
N GLU A 151 14.90 19.33 -0.32
CA GLU A 151 14.86 18.99 1.10
C GLU A 151 16.07 18.14 1.52
N ARG A 152 16.50 17.18 0.68
CA ARG A 152 17.71 16.37 0.93
C ARG A 152 18.97 17.23 0.98
N ARG A 153 19.11 18.22 0.08
CA ARG A 153 20.22 19.20 0.11
C ARG A 153 20.17 20.06 1.36
N ALA A 154 18.99 20.29 1.92
CA ALA A 154 18.80 20.97 3.18
C ALA A 154 18.96 20.08 4.42
N GLY A 155 19.38 18.81 4.24
CA GLY A 155 19.67 17.88 5.32
C GLY A 155 18.47 17.11 5.85
N ARG A 156 17.32 17.11 5.14
CA ARG A 156 16.17 16.26 5.53
C ARG A 156 16.37 14.83 5.06
N THR A 157 16.11 13.86 5.96
CA THR A 157 16.31 12.42 5.72
C THR A 157 15.08 11.60 6.11
N TRP A 158 13.92 12.21 6.27
CA TRP A 158 12.69 11.53 6.65
C TRP A 158 12.23 10.51 5.59
N ALA A 159 11.42 9.55 6.01
CA ALA A 159 10.69 8.65 5.13
C ALA A 159 9.26 8.47 5.63
N ALA A 160 8.34 8.19 4.73
CA ALA A 160 6.96 7.86 5.09
C ALA A 160 6.41 6.75 4.19
N CYS A 161 5.47 5.95 4.72
CA CYS A 161 4.74 4.98 3.93
C CYS A 161 3.41 5.55 3.48
N VAL A 162 3.20 5.55 2.17
CA VAL A 162 1.89 5.74 1.57
C VAL A 162 1.34 4.38 1.15
N VAL A 163 0.08 4.13 1.47
CA VAL A 163 -0.62 2.91 1.08
C VAL A 163 -1.87 3.27 0.30
N GLY A 164 -2.03 2.62 -0.84
CA GLY A 164 -3.21 2.71 -1.70
C GLY A 164 -3.67 1.33 -2.16
N PRO A 165 -4.81 1.22 -2.86
CA PRO A 165 -5.29 -0.03 -3.42
C PRO A 165 -4.32 -0.62 -4.42
N ALA A 166 -4.27 -1.95 -4.50
CA ALA A 166 -3.54 -2.63 -5.56
C ALA A 166 -4.07 -2.19 -6.94
N GLY A 167 -3.13 -1.92 -7.87
CA GLY A 167 -3.50 -1.44 -9.21
C GLY A 167 -3.67 0.08 -9.34
N GLY A 168 -3.39 0.86 -8.28
CA GLY A 168 -3.32 2.33 -8.35
C GLY A 168 -4.68 3.03 -8.51
N GLN A 169 -5.77 2.34 -8.20
CA GLN A 169 -7.12 2.91 -8.22
C GLN A 169 -7.31 3.91 -7.09
N SER A 170 -8.14 4.91 -7.31
CA SER A 170 -8.57 5.80 -6.23
C SER A 170 -9.71 5.18 -5.44
N TYR A 171 -9.81 5.53 -4.16
CA TYR A 171 -10.87 5.06 -3.27
C TYR A 171 -11.46 6.21 -2.44
N ARG A 172 -12.56 5.95 -1.77
CA ARG A 172 -13.20 6.86 -0.83
C ARG A 172 -13.21 6.24 0.57
N GLY A 173 -13.20 7.07 1.57
CA GLY A 173 -13.12 6.66 2.97
C GLY A 173 -11.69 6.71 3.49
N SER A 174 -11.46 6.13 4.66
CA SER A 174 -10.14 6.06 5.30
C SER A 174 -9.78 4.63 5.65
N LEU A 175 -8.49 4.32 5.65
CA LEU A 175 -7.95 3.06 6.16
C LEU A 175 -7.83 3.04 7.69
N ALA A 176 -7.86 4.21 8.35
CA ALA A 176 -7.68 4.28 9.80
C ALA A 176 -8.75 3.47 10.53
N GLY A 177 -8.34 2.37 11.18
CA GLY A 177 -9.25 1.47 11.90
C GLY A 177 -10.26 0.71 11.03
N ALA A 178 -10.21 0.88 9.70
CA ALA A 178 -11.26 0.45 8.78
C ALA A 178 -11.57 -1.05 8.84
N PHE A 179 -10.56 -1.89 9.04
CA PHE A 179 -10.77 -3.34 9.17
C PHE A 179 -11.50 -3.68 10.48
N GLY A 180 -11.13 -3.02 11.58
CA GLY A 180 -11.73 -3.28 12.89
C GLY A 180 -13.21 -2.91 12.98
N ILE A 181 -13.65 -1.89 12.22
CA ILE A 181 -15.04 -1.43 12.20
C ILE A 181 -15.85 -1.92 10.98
N GLY A 182 -15.27 -2.81 10.17
CA GLY A 182 -15.95 -3.33 8.97
C GLY A 182 -16.16 -2.31 7.85
N ALA A 183 -15.42 -1.22 7.84
CA ALA A 183 -15.53 -0.12 6.85
C ALA A 183 -14.39 -0.10 5.83
N LEU A 184 -13.76 -1.26 5.57
CA LEU A 184 -12.66 -1.35 4.61
C LEU A 184 -13.12 -0.90 3.23
N PRO A 185 -12.43 0.07 2.58
CA PRO A 185 -12.78 0.49 1.22
C PRO A 185 -12.64 -0.66 0.22
N THR A 186 -13.56 -0.76 -0.73
CA THR A 186 -13.66 -1.89 -1.69
C THR A 186 -12.39 -2.11 -2.52
N GLY A 187 -11.62 -1.06 -2.79
CA GLY A 187 -10.35 -1.16 -3.50
C GLY A 187 -9.26 -1.98 -2.79
N PHE A 188 -9.42 -2.25 -1.49
CA PHE A 188 -8.48 -3.06 -0.70
C PHE A 188 -8.86 -4.54 -0.59
N GLY A 189 -9.95 -4.95 -1.19
CA GLY A 189 -10.35 -6.35 -1.26
C GLY A 189 -9.62 -7.10 -2.37
N SER A 190 -9.53 -8.41 -2.21
CA SER A 190 -9.03 -9.33 -3.23
C SER A 190 -10.20 -10.16 -3.76
N CYS A 191 -10.88 -9.66 -4.79
CA CYS A 191 -12.09 -10.24 -5.36
C CYS A 191 -11.79 -10.98 -6.66
N TRP A 192 -12.48 -12.10 -6.88
CA TRP A 192 -12.17 -13.06 -7.93
C TRP A 192 -13.44 -13.52 -8.65
N THR A 193 -13.29 -13.94 -9.89
CA THR A 193 -14.37 -14.56 -10.65
C THR A 193 -14.05 -16.04 -10.80
N THR A 194 -15.03 -16.91 -10.53
CA THR A 194 -14.91 -18.35 -10.75
C THR A 194 -15.19 -18.65 -12.22
N GLU A 195 -14.27 -19.36 -12.87
CA GLU A 195 -14.46 -19.87 -14.23
C GLU A 195 -15.36 -21.11 -14.24
N ALA A 196 -15.82 -21.50 -15.42
CA ALA A 196 -16.60 -22.73 -15.60
C ALA A 196 -15.85 -24.00 -15.16
N THR A 197 -14.54 -23.97 -15.14
CA THR A 197 -13.65 -25.04 -14.63
C THR A 197 -13.64 -25.16 -13.11
N GLY A 198 -14.27 -24.22 -12.39
CA GLY A 198 -14.17 -24.09 -10.94
C GLY A 198 -12.88 -23.42 -10.45
N LEU A 199 -11.97 -23.07 -11.35
CA LEU A 199 -10.77 -22.30 -11.03
C LEU A 199 -11.08 -20.82 -10.89
N LEU A 200 -10.26 -20.10 -10.15
CA LEU A 200 -10.38 -18.66 -9.99
C LEU A 200 -9.54 -17.97 -11.07
N ALA A 201 -10.19 -17.14 -11.87
CA ALA A 201 -9.54 -16.16 -12.72
C ALA A 201 -8.86 -15.10 -11.83
N GLY A 202 -7.86 -14.40 -12.30
CA GLY A 202 -7.10 -13.42 -11.52
C GLY A 202 -7.99 -12.42 -10.77
N PRO A 203 -7.40 -11.67 -9.82
CA PRO A 203 -8.14 -10.73 -9.00
C PRO A 203 -8.73 -9.59 -9.85
N GLY A 204 -9.95 -9.20 -9.51
CA GLY A 204 -10.68 -8.10 -10.09
C GLY A 204 -11.08 -7.06 -9.05
N GLU A 205 -11.81 -6.04 -9.52
CA GLU A 205 -12.33 -4.99 -8.67
C GLU A 205 -13.53 -5.47 -7.85
N CYS A 206 -13.47 -5.32 -6.53
CA CYS A 206 -14.58 -5.70 -5.65
C CYS A 206 -15.83 -4.84 -5.85
N ALA A 207 -15.71 -3.66 -6.45
CA ALA A 207 -16.84 -2.82 -6.81
C ALA A 207 -17.65 -3.35 -8.01
N ARG A 208 -17.14 -4.38 -8.70
CA ARG A 208 -17.82 -5.06 -9.81
C ARG A 208 -18.34 -6.43 -9.37
N PRO A 209 -19.31 -7.01 -10.11
CA PRO A 209 -19.78 -8.36 -9.84
C PRO A 209 -18.62 -9.37 -9.85
N HIS A 210 -18.51 -10.14 -8.77
CA HIS A 210 -17.50 -11.18 -8.59
C HIS A 210 -18.09 -12.36 -7.80
N THR A 211 -17.53 -13.54 -7.93
CA THR A 211 -18.08 -14.75 -7.31
C THR A 211 -17.31 -15.21 -6.09
N ALA A 212 -16.10 -14.68 -5.87
CA ALA A 212 -15.26 -15.07 -4.75
C ALA A 212 -14.45 -13.90 -4.19
N GLN A 213 -14.14 -13.96 -2.90
CA GLN A 213 -13.20 -13.04 -2.24
C GLN A 213 -12.17 -13.84 -1.45
N LEU A 214 -10.89 -13.52 -1.64
CA LEU A 214 -9.81 -14.04 -0.81
C LEU A 214 -9.79 -13.30 0.52
N LEU A 215 -10.10 -14.00 1.60
CA LEU A 215 -10.17 -13.44 2.95
C LEU A 215 -8.83 -13.48 3.66
N ALA A 216 -8.10 -14.57 3.49
CA ALA A 216 -6.82 -14.75 4.14
C ALA A 216 -5.89 -15.64 3.32
N THR A 217 -4.59 -15.40 3.44
CA THR A 217 -3.56 -16.35 3.03
C THR A 217 -2.94 -17.00 4.26
N GLY A 218 -2.57 -18.27 4.12
CA GLY A 218 -2.05 -19.02 5.25
C GLY A 218 -0.94 -19.99 4.86
N TRP A 219 -0.38 -20.61 5.88
CA TRP A 219 0.59 -21.69 5.73
C TRP A 219 0.45 -22.68 6.88
N THR A 220 0.65 -23.93 6.58
CA THR A 220 0.85 -24.98 7.58
C THR A 220 2.29 -24.90 8.08
N GLY A 221 2.53 -25.39 9.30
CA GLY A 221 3.89 -25.53 9.81
C GLY A 221 4.82 -26.30 8.86
N PRO A 222 6.11 -26.40 9.17
CA PRO A 222 7.11 -27.04 8.30
C PRO A 222 6.76 -28.48 7.93
N ASP A 223 5.98 -29.14 8.75
CA ASP A 223 5.60 -30.55 8.55
C ASP A 223 4.49 -30.75 7.50
N GLY A 224 3.83 -29.65 7.06
CA GLY A 224 2.83 -29.68 5.99
C GLY A 224 1.64 -30.66 6.20
N SER A 225 1.47 -31.15 7.43
CA SER A 225 0.69 -32.33 7.75
C SER A 225 -0.82 -32.10 7.93
N ALA A 226 -1.31 -30.86 7.74
CA ALA A 226 -2.74 -30.58 7.89
C ALA A 226 -3.56 -31.28 6.80
N ALA A 227 -4.52 -32.11 7.18
CA ALA A 227 -5.48 -32.71 6.27
C ALA A 227 -6.41 -31.65 5.64
N GLY A 228 -6.89 -31.89 4.41
CA GLY A 228 -7.75 -30.94 3.71
C GLY A 228 -9.00 -30.53 4.49
N ALA A 229 -9.63 -31.45 5.24
CA ALA A 229 -10.78 -31.16 6.09
C ALA A 229 -10.45 -30.18 7.23
N ASP A 230 -9.26 -30.29 7.81
CA ASP A 230 -8.80 -29.41 8.88
C ASP A 230 -8.50 -28.01 8.35
N ILE A 231 -7.94 -27.93 7.13
CA ILE A 231 -7.69 -26.66 6.44
C ILE A 231 -9.01 -25.95 6.14
N ALA A 232 -10.02 -26.67 5.64
CA ALA A 232 -11.34 -26.09 5.34
C ALA A 232 -12.04 -25.59 6.61
N SER A 233 -11.98 -26.34 7.70
CA SER A 233 -12.56 -25.94 8.98
C SER A 233 -11.82 -24.75 9.58
N SER A 234 -10.50 -24.70 9.46
CA SER A 234 -9.68 -23.57 9.86
C SER A 234 -9.99 -22.30 9.05
N CYS A 235 -10.16 -22.42 7.73
CA CYS A 235 -10.59 -21.32 6.86
C CYS A 235 -11.95 -20.75 7.30
N ARG A 236 -12.93 -21.61 7.61
CA ARG A 236 -14.23 -21.15 8.11
C ARG A 236 -14.12 -20.36 9.41
N ARG A 237 -13.27 -20.79 10.35
CA ARG A 237 -13.02 -20.06 11.58
C ARG A 237 -12.36 -18.69 11.34
N VAL A 238 -11.38 -18.60 10.43
CA VAL A 238 -10.78 -17.31 10.08
C VAL A 238 -11.77 -16.43 9.33
N ALA A 239 -12.60 -17.02 8.47
CA ALA A 239 -13.67 -16.28 7.79
C ALA A 239 -14.64 -15.64 8.77
N ALA A 240 -15.06 -16.35 9.83
CA ALA A 240 -15.90 -15.77 10.87
C ALA A 240 -15.28 -14.51 11.51
N ARG A 241 -13.97 -14.52 11.73
CA ARG A 241 -13.25 -13.36 12.28
C ARG A 241 -13.14 -12.23 11.27
N VAL A 242 -12.76 -12.52 10.00
CA VAL A 242 -12.61 -11.51 8.94
C VAL A 242 -13.94 -10.87 8.60
N MET A 243 -15.01 -11.64 8.57
CA MET A 243 -16.38 -11.17 8.28
C MET A 243 -17.05 -10.57 9.51
N GLN A 244 -16.49 -10.76 10.73
CA GLN A 244 -17.05 -10.30 12.01
C GLN A 244 -18.46 -10.87 12.30
N THR A 245 -18.67 -12.14 12.03
CA THR A 245 -19.94 -12.83 12.21
C THR A 245 -19.74 -14.23 12.83
N ALA A 246 -20.71 -14.71 13.59
CA ALA A 246 -20.70 -16.06 14.13
C ALA A 246 -21.06 -17.12 13.06
N ASP A 247 -21.90 -16.76 12.08
CA ASP A 247 -22.25 -17.61 10.94
C ASP A 247 -21.68 -17.05 9.62
N PRO A 248 -20.43 -17.36 9.27
CA PRO A 248 -19.85 -16.87 8.04
C PRO A 248 -20.49 -17.47 6.77
N ALA A 249 -21.17 -18.63 6.89
CA ALA A 249 -21.88 -19.27 5.77
C ALA A 249 -23.23 -18.59 5.45
N ARG A 250 -23.75 -17.78 6.38
CA ARG A 250 -25.00 -17.03 6.20
C ARG A 250 -26.16 -17.92 5.75
N GLY A 251 -26.36 -19.02 6.49
CA GLY A 251 -27.41 -19.98 6.17
C GLY A 251 -27.20 -20.72 4.83
N GLY A 252 -25.95 -20.83 4.37
CA GLY A 252 -25.61 -21.53 3.10
C GLY A 252 -25.56 -20.62 1.87
N GLN A 253 -25.75 -19.31 2.00
CA GLN A 253 -25.58 -18.36 0.90
C GLN A 253 -24.11 -18.20 0.47
N LEU A 254 -23.19 -18.54 1.37
CA LEU A 254 -21.75 -18.50 1.12
C LEU A 254 -21.14 -19.88 1.40
N THR A 255 -20.17 -20.24 0.59
CA THR A 255 -19.34 -21.44 0.77
C THR A 255 -17.86 -21.03 0.91
N PHE A 256 -17.03 -21.97 1.38
CA PHE A 256 -15.60 -21.70 1.63
C PHE A 256 -14.76 -22.69 0.86
N VAL A 257 -13.77 -22.16 0.15
CA VAL A 257 -12.73 -22.92 -0.54
C VAL A 257 -11.40 -22.63 0.14
N ALA A 258 -10.75 -23.70 0.60
CA ALA A 258 -9.43 -23.59 1.22
C ALA A 258 -8.51 -24.64 0.62
N ASP A 259 -7.53 -24.20 -0.15
CA ASP A 259 -6.52 -25.06 -0.77
C ASP A 259 -5.26 -24.25 -1.07
N ARG A 260 -4.25 -24.91 -1.60
CA ARG A 260 -3.04 -24.25 -2.10
C ARG A 260 -3.41 -23.23 -3.17
N LEU A 261 -2.93 -22.02 -2.99
CA LEU A 261 -3.27 -20.89 -3.87
C LEU A 261 -2.95 -21.19 -5.34
N GLY A 262 -1.80 -21.79 -5.63
CA GLY A 262 -1.42 -22.20 -6.99
C GLY A 262 -2.31 -23.28 -7.62
N ARG A 263 -3.11 -24.03 -6.83
CA ARG A 263 -4.06 -25.02 -7.34
C ARG A 263 -5.39 -24.38 -7.73
N ILE A 264 -5.91 -23.49 -6.88
CA ILE A 264 -7.23 -22.87 -7.09
C ILE A 264 -7.16 -21.58 -7.93
N ALA A 265 -5.99 -20.95 -7.99
CA ALA A 265 -5.69 -19.74 -8.76
C ALA A 265 -4.34 -19.92 -9.48
N PRO A 266 -4.30 -20.65 -10.61
CA PRO A 266 -3.06 -20.90 -11.35
C PRO A 266 -2.39 -19.56 -11.77
N GLY A 267 -1.06 -19.52 -11.64
CA GLY A 267 -0.29 -18.29 -11.90
C GLY A 267 -0.25 -17.30 -10.76
N TRP A 268 -1.03 -17.52 -9.70
CA TRP A 268 -1.02 -16.72 -8.49
C TRP A 268 -0.32 -17.44 -7.33
N GLY A 269 0.62 -16.77 -6.72
CA GLY A 269 1.36 -17.26 -5.56
C GLY A 269 2.71 -17.87 -5.93
N ALA A 270 3.77 -17.11 -5.69
CA ALA A 270 5.15 -17.56 -5.91
C ALA A 270 5.57 -18.74 -5.00
N ASN A 271 4.80 -19.06 -3.96
CA ASN A 271 5.11 -20.12 -3.02
C ASN A 271 4.04 -21.22 -3.08
N PRO A 272 4.39 -22.45 -3.53
CA PRO A 272 3.44 -23.58 -3.65
C PRO A 272 2.84 -24.01 -2.31
N SER A 273 3.43 -23.61 -1.18
CA SER A 273 2.93 -23.93 0.16
C SER A 273 1.92 -22.90 0.70
N THR A 274 1.66 -21.80 -0.05
CA THR A 274 0.69 -20.81 0.37
C THR A 274 -0.73 -21.31 0.19
N LEU A 275 -1.50 -21.30 1.27
CA LEU A 275 -2.93 -21.59 1.26
C LEU A 275 -3.72 -20.29 1.01
N GLY A 276 -4.85 -20.42 0.30
CA GLY A 276 -5.86 -19.37 0.18
C GLY A 276 -7.13 -19.79 0.91
N CYS A 277 -7.71 -18.88 1.69
CA CYS A 277 -9.04 -19.03 2.24
C CYS A 277 -9.98 -18.08 1.48
N PHE A 278 -10.82 -18.66 0.63
CA PHE A 278 -11.79 -17.92 -0.14
C PHE A 278 -13.20 -18.16 0.39
N VAL A 279 -13.99 -17.11 0.36
CA VAL A 279 -15.44 -17.21 0.40
C VAL A 279 -15.97 -17.11 -1.02
N THR A 280 -16.96 -17.90 -1.35
CA THR A 280 -17.60 -17.93 -2.68
C THR A 280 -19.12 -17.78 -2.52
N ALA A 281 -19.74 -16.99 -3.39
CA ALA A 281 -21.18 -16.92 -3.49
C ALA A 281 -21.77 -18.24 -3.99
N ALA A 282 -23.01 -18.52 -3.62
CA ALA A 282 -23.75 -19.68 -4.15
C ALA A 282 -23.84 -19.63 -5.69
N PRO A 283 -23.95 -20.77 -6.38
CA PRO A 283 -24.07 -20.81 -7.84
C PRO A 283 -25.17 -19.88 -8.36
N GLY A 284 -24.85 -19.10 -9.37
CA GLY A 284 -25.76 -18.11 -9.96
C GLY A 284 -25.85 -16.79 -9.23
N GLN A 285 -25.17 -16.62 -8.10
CA GLN A 285 -25.07 -15.36 -7.37
C GLN A 285 -23.71 -14.70 -7.56
N ALA A 286 -23.67 -13.38 -7.48
CA ALA A 286 -22.45 -12.61 -7.47
C ALA A 286 -22.47 -11.58 -6.33
N LEU A 287 -21.30 -11.25 -5.83
CA LEU A 287 -21.08 -10.20 -4.83
C LEU A 287 -20.72 -8.89 -5.54
N VAL A 288 -21.12 -7.76 -4.97
CA VAL A 288 -20.65 -6.40 -5.34
C VAL A 288 -20.24 -5.69 -4.06
N GLY A 289 -18.96 -5.62 -3.77
CA GLY A 289 -18.45 -5.11 -2.51
C GLY A 289 -17.69 -6.16 -1.74
N LEU A 290 -17.37 -5.86 -0.48
CA LEU A 290 -16.62 -6.76 0.40
C LEU A 290 -17.55 -7.50 1.36
N VAL A 291 -17.21 -8.74 1.64
CA VAL A 291 -17.76 -9.46 2.80
C VAL A 291 -16.90 -9.28 4.05
N THR A 292 -15.70 -8.69 3.93
CA THR A 292 -14.84 -8.33 5.06
C THR A 292 -15.56 -7.34 5.95
N GLY A 293 -15.71 -7.68 7.23
CA GLY A 293 -16.33 -6.80 8.23
C GLY A 293 -17.85 -6.60 8.05
N VAL A 294 -18.53 -7.40 7.20
CA VAL A 294 -19.97 -7.25 6.94
C VAL A 294 -20.83 -7.48 8.20
N GLY A 295 -20.28 -8.11 9.22
CA GLY A 295 -20.98 -8.44 10.47
C GLY A 295 -22.18 -9.33 10.19
N ASP A 296 -23.29 -9.10 10.89
CA ASP A 296 -24.56 -9.77 10.65
C ASP A 296 -25.50 -8.98 9.69
N GLY A 297 -24.98 -7.90 9.05
CA GLY A 297 -25.69 -7.13 8.05
C GLY A 297 -25.99 -7.92 6.76
N PRO A 298 -26.74 -7.39 5.80
CA PRO A 298 -27.03 -8.05 4.54
C PRO A 298 -25.76 -8.26 3.72
N LEU A 299 -25.68 -9.41 3.03
CA LEU A 299 -24.60 -9.67 2.10
C LEU A 299 -24.71 -8.76 0.87
N PRO A 300 -23.58 -8.26 0.35
CA PRO A 300 -23.56 -7.36 -0.80
C PRO A 300 -23.72 -8.13 -2.12
N PHE A 301 -24.86 -8.77 -2.32
CA PHE A 301 -25.16 -9.44 -3.58
C PHE A 301 -25.42 -8.44 -4.70
N ALA A 302 -25.02 -8.79 -5.91
CA ALA A 302 -25.40 -8.07 -7.10
C ALA A 302 -26.94 -8.15 -7.28
N PRO A 303 -27.58 -7.06 -7.75
CA PRO A 303 -29.00 -7.04 -8.03
C PRO A 303 -29.41 -7.98 -9.17
#